data_ba72bad3e04d49eb28b0991073adfc7e
#
_entry.id   ba72bad3e04d49eb28b0991073adfc7e
#
_cell.length_a   1.000
_cell.length_b   1.000
_cell.length_c   1.000
_cell.angle_alpha   90.00
_cell.angle_beta   90.00
_cell.angle_gamma   90.00
#
_symmetry.space_group_name_H-M   'P 1'
#
loop_
_entity.id
_entity.type
_entity.pdbx_description
1 polymer ?
#
loop_
_entity_poly.entity_id
_entity_poly.type
_entity_poly.pdbx_seq_one_letter_code
_entity_poly.pdbx_strand_id
1 'polypeptide(L)' 'MSNVTELPPHENMSVNQALDHCKRKDLKKVFIIGIDEDDKLITRASKMNFSEVVYFLELAKFSMLEHGDE' A
#
# COMPACT_ATOMS: atom_id res chain seq x y z
N MET A 1 13.35 1.96 10.86
CA MET A 1 12.76 1.87 10.81
C MET A 1 12.15 1.49 10.79
N SER A 2 12.01 1.58 11.08
CA SER A 2 11.37 1.24 11.04
C SER A 2 10.69 1.15 10.85
N ASN A 3 10.22 1.19 10.78
CA ASN A 3 9.43 1.00 10.50
C ASN A 3 8.77 1.02 10.14
N VAL A 4 8.77 1.22 10.06
CA VAL A 4 8.11 1.26 9.63
C VAL A 4 7.37 0.79 9.32
N THR A 5 6.95 0.74 9.52
CA THR A 5 6.42 0.30 9.28
C THR A 5 6.41 -0.54 8.82
N GLU A 6 6.35 -1.07 8.96
CA GLU A 6 6.56 -1.72 8.70
C GLU A 6 6.60 -1.92 7.62
N LEU A 7 6.64 -1.26 7.08
CA LEU A 7 7.05 -1.58 6.02
C LEU A 7 8.02 -2.35 6.40
N PRO A 8 7.89 -2.40 7.01
CA PRO A 8 8.72 -3.12 7.29
C PRO A 8 8.83 -4.18 7.23
N PRO A 9 9.01 -4.57 7.73
CA PRO A 9 9.95 -5.58 7.77
C PRO A 9 10.17 -6.15 6.51
N HIS A 10 9.55 -5.78 5.65
CA HIS A 10 9.48 -6.48 4.45
C HIS A 10 10.00 -5.67 3.35
N GLU A 11 10.96 -4.86 3.66
CA GLU A 11 11.49 -3.98 2.66
C GLU A 11 12.18 -4.72 1.54
N ASN A 12 12.51 -6.01 1.75
CA ASN A 12 13.12 -6.78 0.67
C ASN A 12 12.14 -7.66 -0.08
N MET A 13 10.87 -7.45 0.17
CA MET A 13 9.85 -8.25 -0.46
C MET A 13 9.72 -7.88 -1.93
N SER A 14 9.66 -8.87 -2.80
CA SER A 14 9.45 -8.60 -4.22
C SER A 14 8.01 -8.15 -4.45
N VAL A 15 7.75 -7.61 -5.64
CA VAL A 15 6.40 -7.19 -5.98
C VAL A 15 5.43 -8.36 -5.89
N ASN A 16 5.81 -9.49 -6.44
CA ASN A 16 4.93 -10.65 -6.40
C ASN A 16 4.68 -11.13 -4.98
N GLN A 17 5.70 -11.09 -4.16
CA GLN A 17 5.53 -11.49 -2.76
C GLN A 17 4.59 -10.54 -2.02
N ALA A 18 4.72 -9.26 -2.29
CA ALA A 18 3.84 -8.28 -1.64
C ALA A 18 2.40 -8.50 -2.04
N LEU A 19 2.17 -8.72 -3.33
CA LEU A 19 0.81 -8.95 -3.82
C LEU A 19 0.23 -10.24 -3.27
N ASP A 20 1.04 -11.28 -3.23
CA ASP A 20 0.57 -12.56 -2.69
C ASP A 20 0.25 -12.44 -1.21
N HIS A 21 1.05 -11.70 -0.48
CA HIS A 21 0.81 -11.50 0.93
C HIS A 21 -0.55 -10.84 1.15
N CYS A 22 -0.84 -9.82 0.35
CA CYS A 22 -2.12 -9.14 0.45
C CYS A 22 -3.28 -10.05 0.10
N LYS A 23 -3.09 -10.89 -0.91
CA LYS A 23 -4.15 -11.81 -1.32
C LYS A 23 -4.54 -12.75 -0.19
N ARG A 24 -3.56 -13.14 0.61
CA ARG A 24 -3.83 -14.07 1.71
C ARG A 24 -4.53 -13.41 2.90
N LYS A 25 -4.64 -12.10 2.89
CA LYS A 25 -5.27 -11.38 3.99
C LYS A 25 -6.77 -11.22 3.86
N ASP A 26 -7.33 -11.63 2.74
CA ASP A 26 -8.78 -11.55 2.57
C ASP A 26 -9.29 -10.13 2.71
N LEU A 27 -8.70 -9.24 1.96
CA LEU A 27 -9.03 -7.82 2.08
C LEU A 27 -10.42 -7.52 1.54
N LYS A 28 -11.12 -6.64 2.23
CA LYS A 28 -12.43 -6.16 1.76
C LYS A 28 -12.28 -5.14 0.65
N LYS A 29 -11.27 -4.30 0.76
CA LYS A 29 -11.01 -3.26 -0.22
C LYS A 29 -9.53 -3.13 -0.38
N VAL A 30 -9.11 -2.76 -1.59
CA VAL A 30 -7.70 -2.60 -1.85
C VAL A 30 -7.49 -1.50 -2.87
N PHE A 31 -6.44 -0.74 -2.67
CA PHE A 31 -6.01 0.26 -3.62
C PHE A 31 -4.51 0.06 -3.81
N ILE A 32 -4.11 -0.12 -5.05
CA ILE A 32 -2.72 -0.42 -5.36
C ILE A 32 -2.10 0.74 -6.11
N ILE A 33 -0.93 1.16 -5.68
CA ILE A 33 -0.14 2.16 -6.36
C ILE A 33 1.18 1.51 -6.69
N GLY A 34 1.59 1.62 -7.93
CA GLY A 34 2.85 1.02 -8.34
C GLY A 34 3.51 1.82 -9.42
N ILE A 35 4.75 1.44 -9.71
CA ILE A 35 5.52 2.04 -10.80
C ILE A 35 5.82 0.91 -11.77
N ASP A 36 5.47 1.11 -13.04
CA ASP A 36 5.73 0.05 -14.01
C ASP A 36 7.15 0.18 -14.57
N GLU A 37 7.49 -0.68 -15.50
CA GLU A 37 8.84 -0.72 -16.01
C GLU A 37 9.21 0.51 -16.82
N ASP A 38 8.22 1.30 -17.23
CA ASP A 38 8.47 2.56 -17.94
C ASP A 38 8.48 3.75 -16.99
N ASP A 39 8.53 3.47 -15.68
CA ASP A 39 8.54 4.50 -14.64
C ASP A 39 7.26 5.30 -14.59
N LYS A 40 6.16 4.69 -14.98
CA LYS A 40 4.86 5.36 -14.93
C LYS A 40 4.08 4.90 -13.72
N LEU A 41 3.36 5.84 -13.15
CA LEU A 41 2.52 5.54 -11.98
C LEU A 41 1.29 4.76 -12.43
N ILE A 42 1.08 3.64 -11.80
CA ILE A 42 -0.07 2.78 -12.08
C ILE A 42 -0.90 2.69 -10.82
N THR A 43 -2.19 2.87 -10.95
CA THR A 43 -3.10 2.70 -9.82
C THR A 43 -4.23 1.77 -10.20
N ARG A 44 -4.65 0.98 -9.25
CA ARG A 44 -5.79 0.07 -9.42
C ARG A 44 -6.54 0.00 -8.12
N ALA A 45 -7.84 -0.09 -8.22
CA ALA A 45 -8.67 -0.12 -7.02
C ALA A 45 -9.75 -1.17 -7.18
N SER A 46 -10.09 -1.78 -6.07
CA SER A 46 -11.28 -2.62 -6.04
C SER A 46 -12.48 -1.68 -6.11
N LYS A 47 -13.67 -2.22 -5.95
CA LYS A 47 -14.87 -1.42 -6.09
C LYS A 47 -14.94 -0.34 -5.01
N MET A 48 -14.58 0.87 -5.37
CA MET A 48 -14.59 2.02 -4.46
C MET A 48 -14.87 3.26 -5.27
N ASN A 49 -15.54 4.23 -4.66
CA ASN A 49 -15.71 5.49 -5.35
C ASN A 49 -14.50 6.38 -5.06
N PHE A 50 -14.45 7.51 -5.74
CA PHE A 50 -13.31 8.39 -5.66
C PHE A 50 -13.06 8.90 -4.23
N SER A 51 -14.13 9.24 -3.54
CA SER A 51 -14.01 9.74 -2.17
C SER A 51 -13.41 8.70 -1.25
N GLU A 52 -13.78 7.45 -1.44
CA GLU A 52 -13.22 6.37 -0.63
C GLU A 52 -11.74 6.21 -0.88
N VAL A 53 -11.33 6.34 -2.14
CA VAL A 53 -9.91 6.22 -2.47
C VAL A 53 -9.12 7.33 -1.77
N VAL A 54 -9.62 8.56 -1.84
CA VAL A 54 -8.94 9.67 -1.19
C VAL A 54 -8.84 9.45 0.31
N TYR A 55 -9.92 8.98 0.91
CA TYR A 55 -9.92 8.68 2.34
C TYR A 55 -8.90 7.60 2.69
N PHE A 56 -8.83 6.57 1.87
CA PHE A 56 -7.87 5.50 2.03
C PHE A 56 -6.44 6.02 2.02
N LEU A 57 -6.16 6.89 1.06
CA LEU A 57 -4.83 7.47 0.95
C LEU A 57 -4.47 8.30 2.16
N GLU A 58 -5.44 9.03 2.69
CA GLU A 58 -5.18 9.83 3.89
C GLU A 58 -4.92 8.93 5.10
N LEU A 59 -5.68 7.87 5.23
CA LEU A 59 -5.47 6.94 6.33
C LEU A 59 -4.08 6.30 6.25
N ALA A 60 -3.70 5.89 5.05
CA ALA A 60 -2.39 5.26 4.86
C ALA A 60 -1.28 6.23 5.19
N LYS A 61 -1.42 7.45 4.70
CA LYS A 61 -0.44 8.48 4.94
C LYS A 61 -0.28 8.75 6.43
N PHE A 62 -1.40 8.91 7.11
CA PHE A 62 -1.40 9.18 8.53
C PHE A 62 -0.75 8.05 9.32
N SER A 63 -1.10 6.82 8.96
CA SER A 63 -0.55 5.65 9.61
C SER A 63 0.96 5.59 9.45
N MET A 64 1.43 5.86 8.24
CA MET A 64 2.86 5.84 7.98
C MET A 64 3.60 6.93 8.74
N LEU A 65 3.00 8.11 8.84
CA LEU A 65 3.62 9.21 9.56
C LEU A 65 3.73 8.90 11.04
N GLU A 66 2.72 8.25 11.58
CA GLU A 66 2.76 7.86 12.99
C GLU A 66 3.90 6.89 13.28
N HIS A 67 4.09 5.95 12.39
CA HIS A 67 5.12 4.93 12.59
C HIS A 67 6.48 5.37 12.10
N GLY A 68 6.47 6.19 11.07
CA GLY A 68 7.71 6.62 10.46
C GLY A 68 8.51 7.60 11.28
N ASP A 69 7.88 8.22 12.25
CA ASP A 69 8.57 9.18 13.10
C ASP A 69 9.40 8.53 14.16
N GLU A 70 9.34 7.27 14.25
CA GLU A 70 10.05 6.55 15.31
C GLU A 70 11.53 6.37 15.07
#